data_8e9ed47140e0c489a1cbb1775ad27438
#
_entry.id   8e9ed47140e0c489a1cbb1775ad27438
#
_cell.length_a   1.000
_cell.length_b   1.000
_cell.length_c   1.000
_cell.angle_alpha   90.00
_cell.angle_beta   90.00
_cell.angle_gamma   90.00
#
_symmetry.space_group_name_H-M   'P 1'
#
loop_
_entity.id
_entity.type
_entity.pdbx_description
1 polymer ?
#
loop_
_entity_poly.entity_id
_entity_poly.type
_entity_poly.pdbx_seq_one_letter_code
_entity_poly.pdbx_strand_id
1 'polypeptide(L)'
;VRIGTPASYLIEKAGPLETPGKIIFGGPMMGVAATNLSAPVTKTTSGILLLKEGSVFDPEQTACIRCGRCAEVCPQGLEPFAITGFVRRGEYQEAKKIHVLDCIECGSCSYICPARVPLTDYCKLAKYEIRKKK
;
A
#
# COMPACT_ATOMS: atom_id res chain seq x y z
N VAL A 1 14.27 -0.47 20.66
CA VAL A 1 14.65 0.95 20.49
C VAL A 1 13.58 1.86 21.06
N ARG A 2 13.93 3.10 21.34
CA ARG A 2 12.98 4.10 21.84
C ARG A 2 12.14 4.65 20.67
N ILE A 3 10.88 4.98 20.96
CA ILE A 3 10.04 5.74 20.03
C ILE A 3 10.73 7.07 19.73
N GLY A 4 10.73 7.48 18.46
CA GLY A 4 11.44 8.67 18.01
C GLY A 4 12.84 8.40 17.43
N THR A 5 13.37 7.16 17.54
CA THR A 5 14.66 6.80 16.93
C THR A 5 14.54 6.90 15.40
N PRO A 6 15.45 7.59 14.69
CA PRO A 6 15.44 7.64 13.23
C PRO A 6 15.65 6.26 12.60
N ALA A 7 14.98 5.99 11.48
CA ALA A 7 15.14 4.73 10.76
C ALA A 7 16.57 4.52 10.27
N SER A 8 17.25 5.58 9.85
CA SER A 8 18.66 5.54 9.43
C SER A 8 19.58 4.92 10.48
N TYR A 9 19.39 5.28 11.75
CA TYR A 9 20.17 4.70 12.85
C TYR A 9 19.95 3.19 12.98
N LEU A 10 18.72 2.72 12.81
CA LEU A 10 18.41 1.29 12.90
C LEU A 10 18.99 0.50 11.72
N ILE A 11 18.91 1.08 10.52
CA ILE A 11 19.48 0.49 9.31
C ILE A 11 20.99 0.34 9.47
N GLU A 12 21.68 1.39 9.95
CA GLU A 12 23.12 1.38 10.20
C GLU A 12 23.49 0.29 11.21
N LYS A 13 22.74 0.16 12.29
CA LYS A 13 22.99 -0.84 13.33
C LYS A 13 22.70 -2.28 12.90
N ALA A 14 21.72 -2.47 12.01
CA ALA A 14 21.36 -3.79 11.49
C ALA A 14 22.31 -4.30 10.40
N GLY A 15 23.16 -3.45 9.86
CA GLY A 15 23.98 -3.70 8.67
C GLY A 15 23.28 -3.21 7.41
N PRO A 16 23.70 -2.07 6.84
CA PRO A 16 23.10 -1.53 5.64
C PRO A 16 23.34 -2.46 4.45
N LEU A 17 22.37 -2.54 3.53
CA LEU A 17 22.58 -3.15 2.23
C LEU A 17 23.48 -2.25 1.38
N GLU A 18 24.41 -2.82 0.64
CA GLU A 18 25.29 -2.07 -0.26
C GLU A 18 24.49 -1.29 -1.32
N THR A 19 23.40 -1.90 -1.82
CA THR A 19 22.50 -1.30 -2.80
C THR A 19 21.03 -1.47 -2.35
N PRO A 20 20.49 -0.57 -1.52
CA PRO A 20 19.08 -0.62 -1.14
C PRO A 20 18.19 -0.16 -2.31
N GLY A 21 17.35 -1.06 -2.82
CA GLY A 21 16.38 -0.74 -3.87
C GLY A 21 15.11 -0.12 -3.32
N LYS A 22 14.57 -0.68 -2.23
CA LYS A 22 13.35 -0.16 -1.59
C LYS A 22 13.40 -0.39 -0.09
N ILE A 23 12.96 0.61 0.67
CA ILE A 23 12.84 0.54 2.13
C ILE A 23 11.37 0.70 2.49
N ILE A 24 10.85 -0.22 3.32
CA ILE A 24 9.43 -0.27 3.69
C ILE A 24 9.32 -0.23 5.21
N PHE A 25 8.50 0.69 5.72
CA PHE A 25 8.06 0.70 7.11
C PHE A 25 6.84 -0.23 7.26
N GLY A 26 6.99 -1.30 8.00
CA GLY A 26 6.00 -2.35 8.16
C GLY A 26 6.27 -3.58 7.31
N GLY A 27 5.24 -4.37 7.04
CA GLY A 27 5.32 -5.59 6.23
C GLY A 27 5.32 -5.34 4.73
N PRO A 28 5.69 -6.34 3.92
CA PRO A 28 5.84 -6.19 2.47
C PRO A 28 4.52 -5.86 1.74
N MET A 29 3.37 -6.26 2.26
CA MET A 29 2.07 -6.03 1.62
C MET A 29 1.36 -4.76 2.11
N MET A 30 1.43 -4.46 3.41
CA MET A 30 0.71 -3.34 4.05
C MET A 30 1.61 -2.16 4.40
N GLY A 31 2.91 -2.34 4.34
CA GLY A 31 3.89 -1.32 4.69
C GLY A 31 3.88 -0.13 3.72
N VAL A 32 4.52 0.94 4.15
CA VAL A 32 4.66 2.18 3.37
C VAL A 32 6.11 2.34 2.95
N ALA A 33 6.33 2.59 1.64
CA ALA A 33 7.67 2.85 1.13
C ALA A 33 8.23 4.15 1.75
N ALA A 34 9.44 4.06 2.30
CA ALA A 34 10.10 5.19 2.91
C ALA A 34 10.76 6.07 1.83
N THR A 35 10.42 7.33 1.82
CA THR A 35 11.07 8.38 1.02
C THR A 35 12.09 9.16 1.83
N ASN A 36 12.00 9.10 3.16
CA ASN A 36 12.88 9.79 4.09
C ASN A 36 13.31 8.87 5.23
N LEU A 37 14.61 8.62 5.33
CA LEU A 37 15.20 7.77 6.37
C LEU A 37 15.36 8.47 7.73
N SER A 38 15.16 9.79 7.79
CA SER A 38 15.07 10.52 9.06
C SER A 38 13.74 10.32 9.77
N ALA A 39 12.76 9.68 9.09
CA ALA A 39 11.46 9.35 9.70
C ALA A 39 11.66 8.53 10.98
N PRO A 40 11.02 8.93 12.10
CA PRO A 40 11.20 8.27 13.38
C PRO A 40 10.39 6.98 13.46
N VAL A 41 10.88 6.04 14.25
CA VAL A 41 10.09 4.90 14.71
C VAL A 41 8.93 5.39 15.55
N THR A 42 7.73 4.94 15.24
CA THR A 42 6.50 5.25 15.97
C THR A 42 5.98 4.02 16.71
N LYS A 43 4.91 4.21 17.49
CA LYS A 43 4.25 3.11 18.21
C LYS A 43 3.69 2.02 17.28
N THR A 44 3.38 2.39 16.05
CA THR A 44 2.80 1.50 15.03
C THR A 44 3.84 0.90 14.08
N THR A 45 5.12 1.27 14.22
CA THR A 45 6.20 0.72 13.39
C THR A 45 6.49 -0.71 13.82
N SER A 46 6.00 -1.70 13.06
CA SER A 46 6.21 -3.13 13.32
C SER A 46 7.55 -3.65 12.81
N GLY A 47 8.16 -2.97 11.85
CA GLY A 47 9.45 -3.33 11.28
C GLY A 47 9.91 -2.37 10.21
N ILE A 48 11.17 -2.50 9.80
CA ILE A 48 11.76 -1.80 8.65
C ILE A 48 12.35 -2.88 7.75
N LEU A 49 11.84 -2.98 6.53
CA LEU A 49 12.26 -3.96 5.56
C LEU A 49 13.12 -3.29 4.49
N LEU A 50 14.33 -3.81 4.29
CA LEU A 50 15.23 -3.38 3.23
C LEU A 50 15.21 -4.43 2.13
N LEU A 51 14.86 -4.02 0.92
CA LEU A 51 14.87 -4.85 -0.27
C LEU A 51 16.05 -4.45 -1.15
N LYS A 52 16.81 -5.45 -1.61
CA LYS A 52 17.95 -5.23 -2.50
C LYS A 52 17.47 -4.70 -3.86
N GLU A 53 18.27 -3.84 -4.49
CA GLU A 53 18.05 -3.43 -5.88
C GLU A 53 18.00 -4.67 -6.80
N GLY A 54 17.07 -4.69 -7.76
CA GLY A 54 16.83 -5.84 -8.64
C GLY A 54 16.01 -6.98 -8.01
N SER A 55 15.84 -7.04 -6.68
CA SER A 55 14.94 -8.01 -6.03
C SER A 55 13.47 -7.55 -6.02
N VAL A 56 13.26 -6.28 -6.33
CA VAL A 56 11.91 -5.69 -6.39
C VAL A 56 11.37 -5.90 -7.80
N PHE A 57 10.47 -6.86 -7.94
CA PHE A 57 9.71 -7.03 -9.16
C PHE A 57 8.66 -5.93 -9.25
N ASP A 58 8.87 -4.97 -10.13
CA ASP A 58 7.97 -3.84 -10.36
C ASP A 58 7.55 -3.80 -11.85
N PRO A 59 6.70 -4.74 -12.28
CA PRO A 59 6.24 -4.80 -13.66
C PRO A 59 5.30 -3.63 -13.96
N GLU A 60 5.32 -3.19 -15.21
CA GLU A 60 4.42 -2.14 -15.67
C GLU A 60 2.95 -2.49 -15.45
N GLN A 61 2.20 -1.50 -15.01
CA GLN A 61 0.75 -1.60 -14.88
C GLN A 61 0.11 -1.64 -16.27
N THR A 62 -0.81 -2.57 -16.46
CA THR A 62 -1.64 -2.66 -17.68
C THR A 62 -3.10 -2.32 -17.39
N ALA A 63 -3.93 -2.30 -18.43
CA ALA A 63 -5.36 -2.09 -18.28
C ALA A 63 -6.04 -3.25 -17.52
N CYS A 64 -7.02 -2.92 -16.70
CA CYS A 64 -7.81 -3.93 -15.98
C CYS A 64 -8.56 -4.83 -16.95
N ILE A 65 -8.35 -6.14 -16.89
CA ILE A 65 -9.00 -7.16 -17.72
C ILE A 65 -10.32 -7.66 -17.13
N ARG A 66 -10.81 -7.08 -16.04
CA ARG A 66 -12.07 -7.41 -15.35
C ARG A 66 -12.22 -8.89 -14.98
N CYS A 67 -11.14 -9.55 -14.57
CA CYS A 67 -11.14 -10.98 -14.22
C CYS A 67 -11.81 -11.32 -12.88
N GLY A 68 -12.15 -10.35 -12.03
CA GLY A 68 -12.82 -10.57 -10.74
C GLY A 68 -11.95 -11.01 -9.57
N ARG A 69 -10.72 -11.50 -9.79
CA ARG A 69 -9.85 -12.07 -8.75
C ARG A 69 -9.67 -11.19 -7.51
N CYS A 70 -9.66 -9.87 -7.70
CA CYS A 70 -9.51 -8.92 -6.59
C CYS A 70 -10.74 -8.90 -5.66
N ALA A 71 -11.94 -9.19 -6.18
CA ALA A 71 -13.15 -9.33 -5.37
C ALA A 71 -13.17 -10.68 -4.65
N GLU A 72 -12.78 -11.77 -5.32
CA GLU A 72 -12.72 -13.12 -4.73
C GLU A 72 -11.78 -13.19 -3.53
N VAL A 73 -10.60 -12.51 -3.60
CA VAL A 73 -9.61 -12.53 -2.53
C VAL A 73 -9.88 -11.52 -1.42
N CYS A 74 -10.88 -10.65 -1.57
CA CYS A 74 -11.14 -9.59 -0.61
C CYS A 74 -11.76 -10.14 0.69
N PRO A 75 -11.07 -10.02 1.86
CA PRO A 75 -11.60 -10.54 3.12
C PRO A 75 -12.82 -9.77 3.64
N GLN A 76 -13.08 -8.56 3.08
CA GLN A 76 -14.23 -7.74 3.40
C GLN A 76 -15.36 -7.85 2.36
N GLY A 77 -15.24 -8.73 1.36
CA GLY A 77 -16.24 -8.89 0.30
C GLY A 77 -16.45 -7.66 -0.57
N LEU A 78 -15.45 -6.79 -0.69
CA LEU A 78 -15.52 -5.58 -1.50
C LEU A 78 -15.23 -5.87 -2.97
N GLU A 79 -15.56 -4.91 -3.83
CA GLU A 79 -15.23 -4.90 -5.25
C GLU A 79 -14.10 -3.90 -5.58
N PRO A 80 -12.83 -4.22 -5.34
CA PRO A 80 -11.72 -3.27 -5.49
C PRO A 80 -11.60 -2.70 -6.90
N PHE A 81 -11.95 -3.46 -7.94
CA PHE A 81 -11.94 -2.99 -9.33
C PHE A 81 -12.99 -1.89 -9.58
N ALA A 82 -14.19 -2.02 -9.00
CA ALA A 82 -15.26 -1.02 -9.12
C ALA A 82 -14.89 0.25 -8.32
N ILE A 83 -14.41 0.09 -7.09
CA ILE A 83 -13.87 1.18 -6.27
C ILE A 83 -12.81 1.97 -7.06
N THR A 84 -11.83 1.28 -7.65
CA THR A 84 -10.80 1.91 -8.47
C THR A 84 -11.38 2.68 -9.66
N GLY A 85 -12.41 2.13 -10.30
CA GLY A 85 -13.12 2.79 -11.40
C GLY A 85 -13.71 4.15 -10.99
N PHE A 86 -14.39 4.21 -9.85
CA PHE A 86 -14.93 5.45 -9.30
C PHE A 86 -13.83 6.44 -8.91
N VAL A 87 -12.79 5.96 -8.23
CA VAL A 87 -11.68 6.81 -7.76
C VAL A 87 -10.92 7.46 -8.92
N ARG A 88 -10.69 6.73 -10.01
CA ARG A 88 -10.06 7.28 -11.22
C ARG A 88 -10.86 8.42 -11.88
N ARG A 89 -12.17 8.44 -11.69
CA ARG A 89 -13.06 9.51 -12.17
C ARG A 89 -13.27 10.62 -11.12
N GLY A 90 -12.68 10.49 -9.93
CA GLY A 90 -12.89 11.45 -8.83
C GLY A 90 -14.24 11.29 -8.12
N GLU A 91 -14.96 10.20 -8.38
CA GLU A 91 -16.31 9.92 -7.85
C GLU A 91 -16.23 9.24 -6.47
N TYR A 92 -15.60 9.91 -5.50
CA TYR A 92 -15.34 9.33 -4.17
C TYR A 92 -16.61 9.00 -3.39
N GLN A 93 -17.72 9.73 -3.61
CA GLN A 93 -18.99 9.45 -2.95
C GLN A 93 -19.63 8.17 -3.49
N GLU A 94 -19.45 7.85 -4.76
CA GLU A 94 -19.88 6.56 -5.32
C GLU A 94 -19.04 5.41 -4.74
N ALA A 95 -17.72 5.61 -4.62
CA ALA A 95 -16.86 4.66 -3.93
C ALA A 95 -17.28 4.43 -2.45
N LYS A 96 -17.80 5.46 -1.77
CA LYS A 96 -18.35 5.34 -0.42
C LYS A 96 -19.60 4.48 -0.38
N LYS A 97 -20.51 4.63 -1.36
CA LYS A 97 -21.74 3.83 -1.45
C LYS A 97 -21.46 2.33 -1.59
N ILE A 98 -20.34 1.97 -2.22
CA ILE A 98 -19.88 0.59 -2.35
C ILE A 98 -18.86 0.20 -1.27
N HIS A 99 -18.98 0.82 -0.09
CA HIS A 99 -18.32 0.43 1.14
C HIS A 99 -16.78 0.52 1.17
N VAL A 100 -16.15 1.42 0.39
CA VAL A 100 -14.68 1.57 0.41
C VAL A 100 -14.11 1.86 1.81
N LEU A 101 -14.92 2.42 2.72
CA LEU A 101 -14.47 2.71 4.10
C LEU A 101 -14.22 1.44 4.92
N ASP A 102 -14.82 0.32 4.57
CA ASP A 102 -14.66 -0.97 5.25
C ASP A 102 -13.39 -1.72 4.79
N CYS A 103 -12.67 -1.18 3.80
CA CYS A 103 -11.41 -1.74 3.33
C CYS A 103 -10.37 -1.72 4.47
N ILE A 104 -9.80 -2.87 4.81
CA ILE A 104 -8.73 -3.00 5.83
C ILE A 104 -7.31 -2.79 5.27
N GLU A 105 -7.20 -2.42 3.99
CA GLU A 105 -5.93 -2.10 3.32
C GLU A 105 -4.89 -3.23 3.34
N CYS A 106 -5.36 -4.48 3.34
CA CYS A 106 -4.51 -5.68 3.47
C CYS A 106 -3.59 -5.94 2.28
N GLY A 107 -3.81 -5.31 1.11
CA GLY A 107 -2.98 -5.48 -0.08
C GLY A 107 -3.30 -6.69 -0.96
N SER A 108 -4.12 -7.63 -0.52
CA SER A 108 -4.41 -8.90 -1.24
C SER A 108 -4.92 -8.67 -2.66
N CYS A 109 -5.79 -7.68 -2.87
CA CYS A 109 -6.34 -7.35 -4.18
C CYS A 109 -5.27 -6.83 -5.16
N SER A 110 -4.32 -6.01 -4.69
CA SER A 110 -3.19 -5.55 -5.52
C SER A 110 -2.23 -6.69 -5.83
N TYR A 111 -1.97 -7.55 -4.84
CA TYR A 111 -1.06 -8.69 -5.00
C TYR A 111 -1.55 -9.69 -6.05
N ILE A 112 -2.84 -10.06 -6.02
CA ILE A 112 -3.41 -11.05 -6.95
C ILE A 112 -3.68 -10.48 -8.36
N CYS A 113 -3.59 -9.18 -8.55
CA CYS A 113 -3.97 -8.53 -9.80
C CYS A 113 -2.99 -8.86 -10.94
N PRO A 114 -3.41 -9.57 -12.00
CA PRO A 114 -2.53 -9.88 -13.12
C PRO A 114 -2.15 -8.64 -13.95
N ALA A 115 -3.01 -7.60 -13.94
CA ALA A 115 -2.78 -6.33 -14.59
C ALA A 115 -1.98 -5.33 -13.75
N ARG A 116 -1.50 -5.73 -12.56
CA ARG A 116 -0.70 -4.91 -11.64
C ARG A 116 -1.32 -3.56 -11.27
N VAL A 117 -2.64 -3.49 -11.25
CA VAL A 117 -3.33 -2.28 -10.81
C VAL A 117 -3.14 -2.10 -9.31
N PRO A 118 -2.70 -0.92 -8.83
CA PRO A 118 -2.49 -0.66 -7.40
C PRO A 118 -3.83 -0.41 -6.67
N LEU A 119 -4.67 -1.45 -6.63
CA LEU A 119 -6.05 -1.38 -6.13
C LEU A 119 -6.12 -0.88 -4.68
N THR A 120 -5.19 -1.32 -3.83
CA THR A 120 -5.11 -0.89 -2.43
C THR A 120 -4.85 0.59 -2.30
N ASP A 121 -4.01 1.17 -3.17
CA ASP A 121 -3.69 2.60 -3.12
C ASP A 121 -4.87 3.44 -3.55
N TYR A 122 -5.67 2.99 -4.52
CA TYR A 122 -6.93 3.64 -4.85
C TYR A 122 -7.94 3.58 -3.70
N CYS A 123 -8.01 2.47 -2.94
CA CYS A 123 -8.84 2.40 -1.75
C CYS A 123 -8.36 3.38 -0.66
N LYS A 124 -7.05 3.47 -0.43
CA LYS A 124 -6.45 4.45 0.51
C LYS A 124 -6.76 5.89 0.10
N LEU A 125 -6.58 6.21 -1.19
CA LEU A 125 -6.89 7.52 -1.74
C LEU A 125 -8.37 7.89 -1.53
N ALA A 126 -9.29 6.98 -1.86
CA ALA A 126 -10.72 7.20 -1.65
C ALA A 126 -11.03 7.52 -0.18
N LYS A 127 -10.49 6.72 0.76
CA LYS A 127 -10.68 6.92 2.19
C LYS A 127 -10.14 8.27 2.66
N TYR A 128 -8.98 8.68 2.17
CA TYR A 128 -8.39 9.97 2.47
C TYR A 128 -9.29 11.12 1.99
N GLU A 129 -9.70 11.11 0.73
CA GLU A 129 -10.53 12.16 0.14
C GLU A 129 -11.93 12.25 0.78
N ILE A 130 -12.53 11.13 1.15
CA ILE A 130 -13.81 11.09 1.85
C ILE A 130 -13.69 11.69 3.25
N ARG A 131 -12.59 11.42 3.97
CA ARG A 131 -12.35 11.95 5.33
C ARG A 131 -12.01 13.43 5.33
N LYS A 132 -11.29 13.91 4.32
CA LYS A 132 -10.91 15.32 4.17
C LYS A 132 -12.13 16.25 4.00
N LYS A 133 -13.22 15.76 3.42
CA LYS A 133 -14.46 16.53 3.19
C LYS A 133 -15.43 16.52 4.38
N LYS A 134 -15.03 15.99 5.53
CA LYS A 134 -15.72 16.16 6.81
C LYS A 134 -15.20 17.39 7.54
#